data_972666b556148b0403a25b989a3c5c86
#
_entry.id   972666b556148b0403a25b989a3c5c86
#
_cell.length_a   1.000
_cell.length_b   1.000
_cell.length_c   1.000
_cell.angle_alpha   90.00
_cell.angle_beta   90.00
_cell.angle_gamma   90.00
#
_symmetry.space_group_name_H-M   'P 1'
#
loop_
_entity.id
_entity.type
_entity.pdbx_description
1 polymer ?
#
loop_
_entity_poly.entity_id
_entity_poly.type
_entity_poly.pdbx_seq_one_letter_code
_entity_poly.pdbx_strand_id
1 'polypeptide(L)'
;MTPDGKTFDPETVTDKQLVQYEQAIDRGLTEADAMRLTEHEYNGFQTNAIIAAALNPAVGEDVLDALATPKYTAAQMTAIAKIAIRGGDFARFLDPQMDARRMEAAYLVVAHGGSDLPVERLSRSQLLTINNILLQGHIPYETVRAIAKPAFTPESMEVIAAAMENAHHDPYTGEHSLTEAQVARIMNPEYRPEQQIALLTAMRGQTPVADLSDADFTGLFPASLSVEQMSACAYAVNRCGYNAPLLMMTMQACADMNAQQLMAVFDATAAEFSDATMAKVSTILMHTPALTSQQMRYLLAEARDGTPFPALESMKEHLLAQAEPEKAQVTETGVKSESRDMASGKEALAEQTGLDSTQKINQNKEME
;
A
#
# COMPACT_ATOMS: atom_id res chain seq x y z
N MET A 1 1.32 -19.45 51.36
CA MET A 1 0.07 -20.18 51.02
C MET A 1 -0.55 -19.47 49.81
N THR A 2 -0.72 -20.20 48.74
CA THR A 2 -1.46 -19.68 47.58
C THR A 2 -2.94 -19.43 47.93
N PRO A 3 -3.67 -18.61 47.14
CA PRO A 3 -5.11 -18.44 47.32
C PRO A 3 -5.88 -19.77 47.34
N ASP A 4 -5.34 -20.80 46.69
CA ASP A 4 -5.91 -22.16 46.64
C ASP A 4 -5.43 -23.09 47.76
N GLY A 5 -4.65 -22.60 48.74
CA GLY A 5 -4.13 -23.36 49.85
C GLY A 5 -3.04 -24.40 49.50
N LYS A 6 -2.49 -24.36 48.31
CA LYS A 6 -1.41 -25.23 47.88
C LYS A 6 -0.08 -24.76 48.51
N THR A 7 0.69 -25.71 49.07
CA THR A 7 2.04 -25.48 49.54
C THR A 7 2.98 -26.01 48.49
N PHE A 8 4.11 -25.35 48.27
CA PHE A 8 5.15 -25.80 47.36
C PHE A 8 5.74 -27.13 47.87
N ASP A 9 5.75 -28.15 47.00
CA ASP A 9 6.35 -29.46 47.31
C ASP A 9 7.48 -29.70 46.27
N PRO A 10 8.75 -29.62 46.72
CA PRO A 10 9.88 -29.76 45.83
C PRO A 10 10.02 -31.18 45.23
N GLU A 11 9.37 -32.20 45.79
CA GLU A 11 9.40 -33.56 45.27
C GLU A 11 8.45 -33.74 44.03
N THR A 12 7.56 -32.81 43.83
CA THR A 12 6.56 -32.88 42.71
C THR A 12 6.97 -32.12 41.44
N VAL A 13 8.09 -31.40 41.49
CA VAL A 13 8.57 -30.55 40.39
C VAL A 13 9.88 -31.11 39.82
N THR A 14 10.16 -30.76 38.55
CA THR A 14 11.46 -31.11 37.95
C THR A 14 12.59 -30.22 38.50
N ASP A 15 13.84 -30.72 38.45
CA ASP A 15 15.02 -29.92 38.85
C ASP A 15 15.04 -28.53 38.18
N LYS A 16 14.64 -28.44 36.93
CA LYS A 16 14.58 -27.20 36.20
C LYS A 16 13.52 -26.24 36.77
N GLN A 17 12.33 -26.72 37.09
CA GLN A 17 11.26 -25.94 37.70
C GLN A 17 11.66 -25.49 39.11
N LEU A 18 12.36 -26.35 39.88
CA LEU A 18 12.88 -25.98 41.19
C LEU A 18 13.86 -24.81 41.11
N VAL A 19 14.83 -24.88 40.17
CA VAL A 19 15.79 -23.78 39.94
C VAL A 19 15.08 -22.49 39.51
N GLN A 20 14.02 -22.57 38.69
CA GLN A 20 13.24 -21.39 38.28
C GLN A 20 12.44 -20.78 39.43
N TYR A 21 11.89 -21.61 40.31
CA TYR A 21 11.23 -21.19 41.52
C TYR A 21 12.19 -20.48 42.48
N GLU A 22 13.33 -21.11 42.80
CA GLU A 22 14.34 -20.51 43.67
C GLU A 22 14.83 -19.17 43.10
N GLN A 23 15.10 -19.10 41.82
CA GLN A 23 15.49 -17.87 41.13
C GLN A 23 14.43 -16.75 41.26
N ALA A 24 13.14 -17.10 41.24
CA ALA A 24 12.06 -16.15 41.42
C ALA A 24 11.99 -15.62 42.86
N ILE A 25 12.14 -16.50 43.84
CA ILE A 25 12.19 -16.12 45.27
C ILE A 25 13.42 -15.22 45.55
N ASP A 26 14.59 -15.57 45.02
CA ASP A 26 15.82 -14.78 45.19
C ASP A 26 15.66 -13.35 44.59
N ARG A 27 14.83 -13.19 43.59
CA ARG A 27 14.51 -11.90 42.98
C ARG A 27 13.40 -11.14 43.71
N GLY A 28 12.80 -11.72 44.74
CA GLY A 28 11.80 -11.06 45.59
C GLY A 28 10.36 -11.30 45.19
N LEU A 29 10.06 -12.32 44.39
CA LEU A 29 8.67 -12.73 44.15
C LEU A 29 8.07 -13.33 45.43
N THR A 30 6.75 -13.21 45.55
CA THR A 30 5.98 -13.95 46.55
C THR A 30 6.04 -15.46 46.23
N GLU A 31 5.86 -16.28 47.27
CA GLU A 31 5.79 -17.75 47.09
C GLU A 31 4.65 -18.13 46.10
N ALA A 32 3.52 -17.43 46.15
CA ALA A 32 2.41 -17.64 45.26
C ALA A 32 2.77 -17.35 43.77
N ASP A 33 3.47 -16.25 43.51
CA ASP A 33 3.88 -15.89 42.16
C ASP A 33 4.99 -16.82 41.62
N ALA A 34 5.91 -17.23 42.49
CA ALA A 34 6.98 -18.17 42.13
C ALA A 34 6.42 -19.57 41.80
N MET A 35 5.34 -19.99 42.41
CA MET A 35 4.67 -21.27 42.12
C MET A 35 4.12 -21.34 40.69
N ARG A 36 3.75 -20.22 40.05
CA ARG A 36 3.34 -20.20 38.65
C ARG A 36 4.42 -20.74 37.72
N LEU A 37 5.70 -20.61 38.08
CA LEU A 37 6.81 -21.13 37.32
C LEU A 37 6.99 -22.67 37.43
N THR A 38 6.28 -23.30 38.37
CA THR A 38 6.27 -24.74 38.54
C THR A 38 5.12 -25.44 37.83
N GLU A 39 4.10 -24.70 37.36
CA GLU A 39 2.94 -25.27 36.68
C GLU A 39 3.27 -25.79 35.27
N HIS A 40 4.29 -25.22 34.63
CA HIS A 40 4.70 -25.56 33.28
C HIS A 40 6.21 -25.54 33.12
N GLU A 41 6.71 -26.12 32.02
CA GLU A 41 8.14 -26.02 31.66
C GLU A 41 8.37 -24.75 30.81
N TYR A 42 9.07 -23.77 31.36
CA TYR A 42 9.49 -22.56 30.68
C TYR A 42 10.95 -22.62 30.26
N ASN A 43 11.33 -21.90 29.20
CA ASN A 43 12.72 -21.58 28.94
C ASN A 43 13.17 -20.36 29.77
N GLY A 44 14.49 -20.15 29.90
CA GLY A 44 15.01 -19.09 30.76
C GLY A 44 14.59 -17.67 30.34
N PHE A 45 14.29 -17.44 29.08
CA PHE A 45 13.77 -16.15 28.60
C PHE A 45 12.31 -15.93 29.03
N GLN A 46 11.47 -16.97 28.94
CA GLN A 46 10.09 -16.95 29.42
C GLN A 46 10.05 -16.76 30.94
N THR A 47 10.85 -17.51 31.70
CA THR A 47 10.98 -17.35 33.13
C THR A 47 11.32 -15.91 33.52
N ASN A 48 12.32 -15.30 32.86
CA ASN A 48 12.68 -13.91 33.11
C ASN A 48 11.55 -12.93 32.78
N ALA A 49 10.80 -13.18 31.71
CA ALA A 49 9.66 -12.32 31.34
C ALA A 49 8.52 -12.39 32.37
N ILE A 50 8.22 -13.60 32.90
CA ILE A 50 7.20 -13.80 33.93
C ILE A 50 7.65 -13.12 35.25
N ILE A 51 8.91 -13.33 35.67
CA ILE A 51 9.44 -12.68 36.88
C ILE A 51 9.39 -11.14 36.75
N ALA A 52 9.81 -10.61 35.61
CA ALA A 52 9.79 -9.18 35.38
C ALA A 52 8.36 -8.61 35.40
N ALA A 53 7.37 -9.34 34.89
CA ALA A 53 5.97 -8.94 34.96
C ALA A 53 5.46 -8.99 36.40
N ALA A 54 5.72 -10.06 37.15
CA ALA A 54 5.27 -10.24 38.53
C ALA A 54 5.87 -9.21 39.50
N LEU A 55 7.11 -8.77 39.28
CA LEU A 55 7.74 -7.70 40.06
C LEU A 55 7.15 -6.30 39.78
N ASN A 56 6.35 -6.15 38.75
CA ASN A 56 5.74 -4.86 38.41
C ASN A 56 4.37 -4.73 39.09
N PRO A 57 4.18 -3.82 40.06
CA PRO A 57 2.93 -3.70 40.80
C PRO A 57 1.71 -3.26 39.97
N ALA A 58 1.94 -2.80 38.72
CA ALA A 58 0.88 -2.45 37.77
C ALA A 58 0.39 -3.67 36.98
N VAL A 59 0.97 -4.84 37.14
CA VAL A 59 0.55 -6.09 36.50
C VAL A 59 -0.31 -6.88 37.49
N GLY A 60 -1.60 -7.03 37.21
CA GLY A 60 -2.51 -7.79 38.05
C GLY A 60 -2.33 -9.30 37.92
N GLU A 61 -2.92 -10.05 38.85
CA GLU A 61 -2.88 -11.52 38.84
C GLU A 61 -3.47 -12.12 37.56
N ASP A 62 -4.58 -11.55 37.09
CA ASP A 62 -5.23 -11.95 35.83
C ASP A 62 -4.33 -11.85 34.61
N VAL A 63 -3.46 -10.85 34.56
CA VAL A 63 -2.45 -10.68 33.53
C VAL A 63 -1.35 -11.74 33.66
N LEU A 64 -0.88 -11.96 34.89
CA LEU A 64 0.14 -12.98 35.18
C LEU A 64 -0.34 -14.38 34.80
N ASP A 65 -1.58 -14.73 35.16
CA ASP A 65 -2.20 -16.01 34.79
C ASP A 65 -2.34 -16.17 33.25
N ALA A 66 -2.69 -15.10 32.55
CA ALA A 66 -2.82 -15.13 31.12
C ALA A 66 -1.50 -15.27 30.36
N LEU A 67 -0.45 -14.57 30.83
CA LEU A 67 0.86 -14.56 30.17
C LEU A 67 1.74 -15.76 30.57
N ALA A 68 1.59 -16.32 31.78
CA ALA A 68 2.33 -17.46 32.28
C ALA A 68 1.88 -18.77 31.61
N THR A 69 1.97 -18.81 30.31
CA THR A 69 1.58 -19.95 29.49
C THR A 69 2.69 -20.25 28.48
N PRO A 70 3.19 -21.51 28.36
CA PRO A 70 4.34 -21.84 27.49
C PRO A 70 4.10 -21.58 25.99
N LYS A 71 2.85 -21.40 25.57
CA LYS A 71 2.47 -21.07 24.18
C LYS A 71 2.97 -19.69 23.72
N TYR A 72 3.25 -18.78 24.67
CA TYR A 72 3.78 -17.46 24.35
C TYR A 72 5.31 -17.43 24.41
N THR A 73 5.93 -16.73 23.49
CA THR A 73 7.35 -16.38 23.58
C THR A 73 7.58 -15.34 24.67
N ALA A 74 8.80 -15.25 25.18
CA ALA A 74 9.17 -14.21 26.15
C ALA A 74 8.85 -12.78 25.65
N ALA A 75 9.03 -12.51 24.35
CA ALA A 75 8.69 -11.22 23.75
C ALA A 75 7.19 -10.96 23.77
N GLN A 76 6.36 -11.97 23.49
CA GLN A 76 4.91 -11.86 23.58
C GLN A 76 4.43 -11.63 25.04
N MET A 77 4.98 -12.38 25.99
CA MET A 77 4.71 -12.19 27.42
C MET A 77 5.03 -10.75 27.86
N THR A 78 6.17 -10.22 27.43
CA THR A 78 6.57 -8.83 27.70
C THR A 78 5.61 -7.82 27.05
N ALA A 79 5.15 -8.07 25.81
CA ALA A 79 4.19 -7.20 25.13
C ALA A 79 2.83 -7.20 25.85
N ILE A 80 2.33 -8.38 26.27
CA ILE A 80 1.07 -8.51 27.01
C ILE A 80 1.16 -7.71 28.33
N ALA A 81 2.25 -7.89 29.10
CA ALA A 81 2.46 -7.14 30.34
C ALA A 81 2.50 -5.62 30.09
N LYS A 82 3.20 -5.14 29.08
CA LYS A 82 3.25 -3.71 28.70
C LYS A 82 1.88 -3.14 28.34
N ILE A 83 1.06 -3.90 27.62
CA ILE A 83 -0.30 -3.49 27.26
C ILE A 83 -1.15 -3.33 28.53
N ALA A 84 -1.08 -4.29 29.44
CA ALA A 84 -1.79 -4.24 30.73
C ALA A 84 -1.34 -3.06 31.61
N ILE A 85 -0.02 -2.82 31.73
CA ILE A 85 0.56 -1.70 32.48
C ILE A 85 0.03 -0.34 31.96
N ARG A 86 -0.23 -0.24 30.67
CA ARG A 86 -0.80 0.96 30.04
C ARG A 86 -2.31 1.07 30.14
N GLY A 87 -2.96 0.15 30.86
CA GLY A 87 -4.42 0.11 31.04
C GLY A 87 -5.18 -0.42 29.83
N GLY A 88 -4.49 -1.11 28.90
CA GLY A 88 -5.12 -1.72 27.74
C GLY A 88 -5.83 -3.04 28.08
N ASP A 89 -6.89 -3.35 27.32
CA ASP A 89 -7.52 -4.67 27.36
C ASP A 89 -6.59 -5.70 26.70
N PHE A 90 -5.72 -6.29 27.52
CA PHE A 90 -4.74 -7.29 27.07
C PHE A 90 -5.41 -8.58 26.54
N ALA A 91 -6.61 -8.91 27.00
CA ALA A 91 -7.31 -10.13 26.59
C ALA A 91 -7.52 -10.22 25.08
N ARG A 92 -7.70 -9.08 24.43
CA ARG A 92 -7.81 -8.98 22.97
C ARG A 92 -6.54 -9.41 22.22
N PHE A 93 -5.38 -9.38 22.86
CA PHE A 93 -4.08 -9.65 22.26
C PHE A 93 -3.50 -11.02 22.64
N LEU A 94 -4.29 -11.88 23.29
CA LEU A 94 -3.88 -13.23 23.72
C LEU A 94 -3.86 -14.23 22.54
N ASP A 95 -3.22 -13.88 21.43
CA ASP A 95 -3.05 -14.72 20.25
C ASP A 95 -1.58 -15.16 20.11
N PRO A 96 -1.25 -16.47 20.30
CA PRO A 96 0.11 -16.97 20.12
C PRO A 96 0.66 -16.84 18.71
N GLN A 97 -0.20 -16.64 17.69
CA GLN A 97 0.21 -16.43 16.31
C GLN A 97 0.57 -14.96 16.01
N MET A 98 0.19 -14.05 16.90
CA MET A 98 0.52 -12.63 16.76
C MET A 98 1.90 -12.37 17.38
N ASP A 99 2.89 -11.94 16.60
CA ASP A 99 4.20 -11.56 17.15
C ASP A 99 4.12 -10.34 18.07
N ALA A 100 5.08 -10.21 19.01
CA ALA A 100 5.07 -9.18 20.05
C ALA A 100 5.02 -7.75 19.49
N ARG A 101 5.73 -7.49 18.38
CA ARG A 101 5.75 -6.15 17.76
C ARG A 101 4.43 -5.80 17.10
N ARG A 102 3.74 -6.81 16.58
CA ARG A 102 2.38 -6.64 16.04
C ARG A 102 1.36 -6.43 17.15
N MET A 103 1.48 -7.13 18.29
CA MET A 103 0.66 -6.90 19.50
C MET A 103 0.78 -5.45 19.97
N GLU A 104 2.02 -4.93 20.10
CA GLU A 104 2.26 -3.55 20.52
C GLU A 104 1.66 -2.54 19.51
N ALA A 105 1.81 -2.77 18.19
CA ALA A 105 1.23 -1.91 17.17
C ALA A 105 -0.30 -1.95 17.18
N ALA A 106 -0.92 -3.11 17.35
CA ALA A 106 -2.36 -3.26 17.47
C ALA A 106 -2.90 -2.55 18.71
N TYR A 107 -2.19 -2.65 19.84
CA TYR A 107 -2.54 -1.89 21.05
C TYR A 107 -2.53 -0.38 20.80
N LEU A 108 -1.53 0.17 20.10
CA LEU A 108 -1.46 1.60 19.80
C LEU A 108 -2.67 2.08 18.99
N VAL A 109 -3.12 1.30 18.01
CA VAL A 109 -4.34 1.60 17.24
C VAL A 109 -5.56 1.66 18.16
N VAL A 110 -5.73 0.68 19.04
CA VAL A 110 -6.85 0.63 19.99
C VAL A 110 -6.78 1.80 20.97
N ALA A 111 -5.60 2.12 21.52
CA ALA A 111 -5.40 3.21 22.46
C ALA A 111 -5.68 4.60 21.85
N HIS A 112 -5.51 4.76 20.55
CA HIS A 112 -5.79 6.00 19.82
C HIS A 112 -7.16 6.04 19.15
N GLY A 113 -8.12 5.21 19.64
CA GLY A 113 -9.52 5.29 19.24
C GLY A 113 -9.98 4.24 18.22
N GLY A 114 -9.07 3.38 17.73
CA GLY A 114 -9.40 2.31 16.78
C GLY A 114 -9.91 1.01 17.44
N SER A 115 -10.71 1.10 18.49
CA SER A 115 -11.15 -0.08 19.27
C SER A 115 -12.03 -1.06 18.49
N ASP A 116 -12.78 -0.61 17.49
CA ASP A 116 -13.64 -1.43 16.62
C ASP A 116 -12.96 -1.86 15.31
N LEU A 117 -11.70 -1.44 15.08
CA LEU A 117 -10.95 -1.85 13.90
C LEU A 117 -10.47 -3.31 14.02
N PRO A 118 -10.37 -4.04 12.89
CA PRO A 118 -9.99 -5.46 12.87
C PRO A 118 -8.47 -5.66 13.02
N VAL A 119 -7.90 -5.14 14.12
CA VAL A 119 -6.44 -5.11 14.36
C VAL A 119 -5.78 -6.48 14.31
N GLU A 120 -6.54 -7.55 14.60
CA GLU A 120 -6.08 -8.94 14.58
C GLU A 120 -5.80 -9.45 13.16
N ARG A 121 -6.33 -8.77 12.13
CA ARG A 121 -6.19 -9.16 10.72
C ARG A 121 -5.14 -8.35 9.97
N LEU A 122 -4.68 -7.24 10.57
CA LEU A 122 -3.78 -6.30 9.92
C LEU A 122 -2.31 -6.67 10.17
N SER A 123 -1.45 -6.43 9.20
CA SER A 123 0.00 -6.53 9.37
C SER A 123 0.53 -5.43 10.29
N ARG A 124 1.73 -5.61 10.82
CA ARG A 124 2.37 -4.58 11.66
C ARG A 124 2.52 -3.24 10.94
N SER A 125 2.90 -3.24 9.66
CA SER A 125 3.03 -2.00 8.87
C SER A 125 1.69 -1.30 8.69
N GLN A 126 0.62 -2.03 8.34
CA GLN A 126 -0.73 -1.48 8.27
C GLN A 126 -1.18 -0.86 9.60
N LEU A 127 -0.94 -1.55 10.71
CA LEU A 127 -1.27 -1.05 12.06
C LEU A 127 -0.53 0.25 12.38
N LEU A 128 0.76 0.35 12.06
CA LEU A 128 1.53 1.57 12.29
C LEU A 128 1.04 2.73 11.42
N THR A 129 0.71 2.47 10.15
CA THR A 129 0.12 3.48 9.26
C THR A 129 -1.23 3.96 9.79
N ILE A 130 -2.13 3.05 10.19
CA ILE A 130 -3.43 3.41 10.77
C ILE A 130 -3.24 4.20 12.08
N ASN A 131 -2.31 3.78 12.94
CA ASN A 131 -2.00 4.52 14.15
C ASN A 131 -1.56 5.96 13.86
N ASN A 132 -0.69 6.17 12.87
CA ASN A 132 -0.24 7.49 12.44
C ASN A 132 -1.42 8.34 11.91
N ILE A 133 -2.30 7.75 11.10
CA ILE A 133 -3.51 8.42 10.60
C ILE A 133 -4.44 8.84 11.74
N LEU A 134 -4.67 7.97 12.72
CA LEU A 134 -5.49 8.28 13.90
C LEU A 134 -4.88 9.41 14.74
N LEU A 135 -3.55 9.44 14.91
CA LEU A 135 -2.84 10.49 15.65
C LEU A 135 -2.90 11.86 14.98
N GLN A 136 -2.98 11.92 13.66
CA GLN A 136 -3.14 13.18 12.93
C GLN A 136 -4.49 13.84 13.22
N GLY A 137 -5.55 13.04 13.46
CA GLY A 137 -6.86 13.53 13.90
C GLY A 137 -7.66 14.33 12.87
N HIS A 138 -7.15 14.48 11.64
CA HIS A 138 -7.78 15.26 10.58
C HIS A 138 -8.62 14.41 9.62
N ILE A 139 -8.45 13.09 9.66
CA ILE A 139 -9.15 12.15 8.77
C ILE A 139 -10.44 11.67 9.44
N PRO A 140 -11.59 11.69 8.75
CA PRO A 140 -12.83 11.14 9.29
C PRO A 140 -12.65 9.68 9.70
N TYR A 141 -13.14 9.33 10.88
CA TYR A 141 -13.01 7.96 11.41
C TYR A 141 -13.60 6.91 10.47
N GLU A 142 -14.70 7.21 9.78
CA GLU A 142 -15.31 6.31 8.80
C GLU A 142 -14.36 6.00 7.64
N THR A 143 -13.54 6.96 7.22
CA THR A 143 -12.49 6.72 6.22
C THR A 143 -11.42 5.76 6.76
N VAL A 144 -10.95 5.99 7.99
CA VAL A 144 -9.99 5.08 8.65
C VAL A 144 -10.56 3.67 8.70
N ARG A 145 -11.81 3.51 9.10
CA ARG A 145 -12.52 2.23 9.14
C ARG A 145 -12.65 1.59 7.76
N ALA A 146 -12.89 2.38 6.73
CA ALA A 146 -13.03 1.88 5.36
C ALA A 146 -11.72 1.31 4.80
N ILE A 147 -10.56 1.93 5.14
CA ILE A 147 -9.23 1.51 4.68
C ILE A 147 -8.52 0.53 5.61
N ALA A 148 -8.97 0.38 6.87
CA ALA A 148 -8.40 -0.56 7.84
C ALA A 148 -8.77 -2.02 7.49
N LYS A 149 -8.36 -2.47 6.32
CA LYS A 149 -8.61 -3.83 5.81
C LYS A 149 -7.30 -4.44 5.32
N PRO A 150 -7.10 -5.78 5.46
CA PRO A 150 -5.88 -6.46 4.98
C PRO A 150 -5.57 -6.26 3.51
N ALA A 151 -6.59 -5.97 2.69
CA ALA A 151 -6.45 -5.79 1.24
C ALA A 151 -5.78 -4.47 0.83
N PHE A 152 -5.77 -3.44 1.71
CA PHE A 152 -5.05 -2.20 1.42
C PHE A 152 -3.58 -2.29 1.83
N THR A 153 -2.68 -1.83 0.98
CA THR A 153 -1.28 -1.65 1.37
C THR A 153 -1.12 -0.43 2.28
N PRO A 154 -0.07 -0.36 3.12
CA PRO A 154 0.22 0.84 3.91
C PRO A 154 0.28 2.11 3.05
N GLU A 155 0.92 2.04 1.89
CA GLU A 155 1.07 3.15 0.94
C GLU A 155 -0.30 3.60 0.38
N SER A 156 -1.19 2.65 0.04
CA SER A 156 -2.57 2.98 -0.37
C SER A 156 -3.36 3.67 0.75
N MET A 157 -3.21 3.22 1.98
CA MET A 157 -3.84 3.86 3.15
C MET A 157 -3.37 5.31 3.30
N GLU A 158 -2.07 5.57 3.15
CA GLU A 158 -1.48 6.91 3.23
C GLU A 158 -1.96 7.82 2.09
N VAL A 159 -2.01 7.31 0.85
CA VAL A 159 -2.52 8.07 -0.31
C VAL A 159 -3.98 8.50 -0.10
N ILE A 160 -4.83 7.58 0.36
CA ILE A 160 -6.25 7.86 0.62
C ILE A 160 -6.39 8.86 1.78
N ALA A 161 -5.64 8.66 2.87
CA ALA A 161 -5.67 9.56 4.02
C ALA A 161 -5.26 10.98 3.63
N ALA A 162 -4.14 11.15 2.92
CA ALA A 162 -3.67 12.45 2.44
C ALA A 162 -4.68 13.12 1.49
N ALA A 163 -5.35 12.35 0.63
CA ALA A 163 -6.40 12.88 -0.24
C ALA A 163 -7.61 13.38 0.54
N MET A 164 -8.03 12.63 1.61
CA MET A 164 -9.13 13.04 2.49
C MET A 164 -8.79 14.26 3.32
N GLU A 165 -7.57 14.36 3.86
CA GLU A 165 -7.11 15.55 4.58
C GLU A 165 -7.26 16.79 3.69
N ASN A 166 -6.79 16.73 2.46
CA ASN A 166 -6.92 17.82 1.49
C ASN A 166 -8.38 18.14 1.13
N ALA A 167 -9.28 17.15 1.13
CA ALA A 167 -10.71 17.36 0.89
C ALA A 167 -11.38 18.15 2.03
N HIS A 168 -10.89 18.01 3.27
CA HIS A 168 -11.44 18.70 4.43
C HIS A 168 -10.79 20.05 4.74
N HIS A 169 -9.56 20.30 4.29
CA HIS A 169 -8.70 21.38 4.85
C HIS A 169 -8.54 22.61 4.00
N ASP A 170 -9.14 22.71 2.78
CA ASP A 170 -8.90 23.89 1.94
C ASP A 170 -10.12 24.76 1.61
N PRO A 171 -10.54 25.64 2.54
CA PRO A 171 -11.47 26.72 2.21
C PRO A 171 -10.77 27.94 1.58
N TYR A 172 -9.42 28.01 1.47
CA TYR A 172 -8.71 29.26 1.16
C TYR A 172 -7.92 29.28 -0.15
N THR A 173 -7.56 28.13 -0.74
CA THR A 173 -6.72 28.14 -1.95
C THR A 173 -7.50 28.30 -3.24
N GLY A 174 -8.82 28.18 -3.24
CA GLY A 174 -9.63 28.31 -4.47
C GLY A 174 -9.28 27.27 -5.55
N GLU A 175 -8.26 26.48 -5.35
CA GLU A 175 -7.95 25.31 -6.15
C GLU A 175 -8.93 24.20 -5.75
N HIS A 176 -9.69 23.74 -6.71
CA HIS A 176 -10.74 22.75 -6.55
C HIS A 176 -10.25 21.51 -5.79
N SER A 177 -10.50 21.50 -4.48
CA SER A 177 -10.24 20.33 -3.65
C SER A 177 -11.16 19.19 -4.08
N LEU A 178 -10.65 17.96 -3.99
CA LEU A 178 -11.46 16.77 -4.21
C LEU A 178 -12.52 16.68 -3.12
N THR A 179 -13.73 16.28 -3.49
CA THR A 179 -14.77 15.97 -2.50
C THR A 179 -14.54 14.60 -1.87
N GLU A 180 -15.07 14.37 -0.67
CA GLU A 180 -15.03 13.04 -0.03
C GLU A 180 -15.58 11.93 -0.95
N ALA A 181 -16.65 12.22 -1.70
CA ALA A 181 -17.23 11.27 -2.65
C ALA A 181 -16.25 10.90 -3.77
N GLN A 182 -15.46 11.86 -4.26
CA GLN A 182 -14.42 11.60 -5.27
C GLN A 182 -13.27 10.78 -4.69
N VAL A 183 -12.84 11.06 -3.46
CA VAL A 183 -11.84 10.23 -2.78
C VAL A 183 -12.36 8.82 -2.52
N ALA A 184 -13.64 8.67 -2.18
CA ALA A 184 -14.26 7.35 -1.98
C ALA A 184 -14.19 6.45 -3.23
N ARG A 185 -14.20 7.00 -4.45
CA ARG A 185 -14.07 6.24 -5.70
C ARG A 185 -12.74 5.51 -5.85
N ILE A 186 -11.67 6.04 -5.27
CA ILE A 186 -10.35 5.40 -5.30
C ILE A 186 -10.11 4.43 -4.14
N MET A 187 -11.05 4.30 -3.20
CA MET A 187 -10.96 3.33 -2.11
C MET A 187 -11.21 1.88 -2.56
N ASN A 188 -10.67 1.51 -3.71
CA ASN A 188 -10.64 0.15 -4.19
C ASN A 188 -9.28 -0.47 -3.83
N PRO A 189 -9.24 -1.56 -3.02
CA PRO A 189 -7.99 -2.20 -2.63
C PRO A 189 -7.23 -2.87 -3.79
N GLU A 190 -7.87 -3.05 -4.94
CA GLU A 190 -7.23 -3.55 -6.14
C GLU A 190 -6.35 -2.50 -6.84
N TYR A 191 -6.60 -1.19 -6.57
CA TYR A 191 -5.74 -0.14 -7.09
C TYR A 191 -4.40 -0.10 -6.36
N ARG A 192 -3.33 -0.03 -7.13
CA ARG A 192 -1.99 0.28 -6.60
C ARG A 192 -1.90 1.77 -6.22
N PRO A 193 -1.01 2.15 -5.30
CA PRO A 193 -0.86 3.55 -4.87
C PRO A 193 -0.66 4.52 -6.05
N GLU A 194 0.13 4.13 -7.05
CA GLU A 194 0.40 4.96 -8.22
C GLU A 194 -0.85 5.16 -9.10
N GLN A 195 -1.72 4.15 -9.20
CA GLN A 195 -3.02 4.26 -9.89
C GLN A 195 -3.95 5.21 -9.13
N GLN A 196 -4.00 5.10 -7.81
CA GLN A 196 -4.77 6.02 -6.96
C GLN A 196 -4.31 7.47 -7.15
N ILE A 197 -3.00 7.73 -7.14
CA ILE A 197 -2.43 9.06 -7.39
C ILE A 197 -2.80 9.59 -8.78
N ALA A 198 -2.70 8.75 -9.82
CA ALA A 198 -3.06 9.14 -11.18
C ALA A 198 -4.55 9.53 -11.30
N LEU A 199 -5.44 8.75 -10.68
CA LEU A 199 -6.88 9.04 -10.67
C LEU A 199 -7.22 10.30 -9.86
N LEU A 200 -6.61 10.48 -8.68
CA LEU A 200 -6.75 11.70 -7.89
C LEU A 200 -6.30 12.93 -8.69
N THR A 201 -5.19 12.82 -9.40
CA THR A 201 -4.67 13.90 -10.25
C THR A 201 -5.63 14.21 -11.40
N ALA A 202 -6.21 13.18 -12.02
CA ALA A 202 -7.18 13.34 -13.11
C ALA A 202 -8.49 13.99 -12.68
N MET A 203 -8.90 13.80 -11.42
CA MET A 203 -10.14 14.37 -10.87
C MET A 203 -9.98 15.79 -10.32
N ARG A 204 -8.75 16.29 -10.12
CA ARG A 204 -8.55 17.65 -9.61
C ARG A 204 -9.10 18.69 -10.59
N GLY A 205 -9.78 19.70 -10.06
CA GLY A 205 -10.15 20.90 -10.82
C GLY A 205 -11.44 20.81 -11.64
N GLN A 206 -12.53 20.28 -11.11
CA GLN A 206 -13.84 20.20 -11.82
C GLN A 206 -13.68 19.63 -13.24
N THR A 207 -13.00 18.52 -13.35
CA THR A 207 -12.74 17.85 -14.63
C THR A 207 -13.91 16.93 -14.99
N PRO A 208 -14.13 16.65 -16.30
CA PRO A 208 -15.12 15.67 -16.71
C PRO A 208 -14.95 14.29 -16.05
N VAL A 209 -13.73 13.86 -15.72
CA VAL A 209 -13.49 12.62 -14.94
C VAL A 209 -14.08 12.72 -13.53
N ALA A 210 -14.02 13.89 -12.91
CA ALA A 210 -14.61 14.13 -11.60
C ALA A 210 -16.14 14.04 -11.60
N ASP A 211 -16.76 14.37 -12.73
CA ASP A 211 -18.21 14.40 -12.92
C ASP A 211 -18.81 13.06 -13.40
N LEU A 212 -17.98 12.03 -13.65
CA LEU A 212 -18.47 10.71 -14.04
C LEU A 212 -19.37 10.11 -12.95
N SER A 213 -20.35 9.31 -13.35
CA SER A 213 -21.07 8.45 -12.41
C SER A 213 -20.14 7.39 -11.83
N ASP A 214 -20.46 6.84 -10.64
CA ASP A 214 -19.65 5.79 -10.03
C ASP A 214 -19.54 4.53 -10.92
N ALA A 215 -20.62 4.23 -11.65
CA ALA A 215 -20.64 3.11 -12.60
C ALA A 215 -19.71 3.36 -13.79
N ASP A 216 -19.75 4.56 -14.37
CA ASP A 216 -18.87 4.93 -15.48
C ASP A 216 -17.42 5.00 -15.04
N PHE A 217 -17.14 5.59 -13.86
CA PHE A 217 -15.80 5.66 -13.30
C PHE A 217 -15.20 4.26 -13.12
N THR A 218 -15.94 3.35 -12.48
CA THR A 218 -15.47 1.97 -12.26
C THR A 218 -15.29 1.22 -13.58
N GLY A 219 -16.17 1.43 -14.56
CA GLY A 219 -16.08 0.81 -15.88
C GLY A 219 -14.90 1.29 -16.71
N LEU A 220 -14.53 2.57 -16.59
CA LEU A 220 -13.46 3.18 -17.36
C LEU A 220 -12.07 3.00 -16.76
N PHE A 221 -11.98 2.84 -15.43
CA PHE A 221 -10.73 2.73 -14.71
C PHE A 221 -10.62 1.41 -13.92
N PRO A 222 -10.76 0.23 -14.57
CA PRO A 222 -10.53 -1.03 -13.87
C PRO A 222 -9.07 -1.13 -13.41
N ALA A 223 -8.84 -1.78 -12.27
CA ALA A 223 -7.50 -1.95 -11.68
C ALA A 223 -6.51 -2.73 -12.56
N SER A 224 -7.00 -3.41 -13.60
CA SER A 224 -6.15 -4.11 -14.58
C SER A 224 -5.39 -3.18 -15.53
N LEU A 225 -5.81 -1.91 -15.67
CA LEU A 225 -5.09 -0.94 -16.50
C LEU A 225 -3.74 -0.57 -15.88
N SER A 226 -2.75 -0.28 -16.72
CA SER A 226 -1.52 0.37 -16.23
C SER A 226 -1.80 1.83 -15.83
N VAL A 227 -0.89 2.42 -15.04
CA VAL A 227 -0.98 3.84 -14.65
C VAL A 227 -1.03 4.74 -15.89
N GLU A 228 -0.21 4.42 -16.89
CA GLU A 228 -0.14 5.15 -18.15
C GLU A 228 -1.43 5.02 -18.96
N GLN A 229 -2.04 3.83 -18.99
CA GLN A 229 -3.34 3.62 -19.64
C GLN A 229 -4.46 4.37 -18.92
N MET A 230 -4.48 4.36 -17.59
CA MET A 230 -5.44 5.16 -16.81
C MET A 230 -5.28 6.66 -17.11
N SER A 231 -4.04 7.14 -17.19
CA SER A 231 -3.76 8.53 -17.53
C SER A 231 -4.20 8.87 -18.96
N ALA A 232 -4.03 7.96 -19.91
CA ALA A 232 -4.52 8.14 -21.28
C ALA A 232 -6.06 8.17 -21.34
N CYS A 233 -6.74 7.29 -20.59
CA CYS A 233 -8.21 7.32 -20.48
C CYS A 233 -8.72 8.62 -19.86
N ALA A 234 -8.07 9.06 -18.77
CA ALA A 234 -8.40 10.35 -18.14
C ALA A 234 -8.18 11.54 -19.09
N TYR A 235 -7.10 11.53 -19.86
CA TYR A 235 -6.84 12.51 -20.90
C TYR A 235 -7.96 12.52 -21.95
N ALA A 236 -8.40 11.34 -22.41
CA ALA A 236 -9.49 11.23 -23.39
C ALA A 236 -10.79 11.88 -22.87
N VAL A 237 -11.16 11.62 -21.62
CA VAL A 237 -12.36 12.22 -21.00
C VAL A 237 -12.18 13.73 -20.81
N ASN A 238 -11.05 14.15 -20.23
CA ASN A 238 -10.84 15.54 -19.80
C ASN A 238 -10.51 16.50 -20.95
N ARG A 239 -9.84 16.02 -22.00
CA ARG A 239 -9.26 16.86 -23.06
C ARG A 239 -9.86 16.61 -24.44
N CYS A 240 -10.20 15.35 -24.74
CA CYS A 240 -10.70 14.97 -26.06
C CYS A 240 -12.23 14.89 -26.12
N GLY A 241 -12.95 15.13 -25.01
CA GLY A 241 -14.40 15.13 -24.99
C GLY A 241 -15.05 13.75 -25.12
N TYR A 242 -14.30 12.67 -24.85
CA TYR A 242 -14.89 11.34 -24.83
C TYR A 242 -15.93 11.21 -23.73
N ASN A 243 -17.11 10.69 -24.09
CA ASN A 243 -18.05 10.18 -23.09
C ASN A 243 -17.74 8.71 -22.76
N ALA A 244 -18.27 8.21 -21.64
CA ALA A 244 -17.99 6.87 -21.17
C ALA A 244 -18.29 5.75 -22.20
N PRO A 245 -19.44 5.71 -22.89
CA PRO A 245 -19.70 4.71 -23.92
C PRO A 245 -18.71 4.73 -25.08
N LEU A 246 -18.38 5.89 -25.60
CA LEU A 246 -17.43 6.05 -26.71
C LEU A 246 -16.04 5.58 -26.29
N LEU A 247 -15.60 5.95 -25.09
CA LEU A 247 -14.28 5.55 -24.58
C LEU A 247 -14.19 4.03 -24.37
N MET A 248 -15.24 3.40 -23.83
CA MET A 248 -15.26 1.94 -23.67
C MET A 248 -15.19 1.21 -25.02
N MET A 249 -15.91 1.68 -26.03
CA MET A 249 -15.84 1.12 -27.38
C MET A 249 -14.41 1.26 -27.97
N THR A 250 -13.81 2.43 -27.82
CA THR A 250 -12.46 2.71 -28.30
C THR A 250 -11.43 1.83 -27.61
N MET A 251 -11.54 1.69 -26.29
CA MET A 251 -10.65 0.82 -25.49
C MET A 251 -10.75 -0.65 -25.88
N GLN A 252 -11.96 -1.15 -26.18
CA GLN A 252 -12.14 -2.51 -26.69
C GLN A 252 -11.44 -2.72 -28.05
N ALA A 253 -11.57 -1.75 -28.96
CA ALA A 253 -10.91 -1.82 -30.27
C ALA A 253 -9.39 -1.70 -30.17
N CYS A 254 -8.88 -1.07 -29.12
CA CYS A 254 -7.46 -0.77 -28.91
C CYS A 254 -6.85 -1.57 -27.74
N ALA A 255 -7.38 -2.73 -27.41
CA ALA A 255 -6.97 -3.51 -26.23
C ALA A 255 -5.47 -3.84 -26.17
N ASP A 256 -4.83 -4.03 -27.35
CA ASP A 256 -3.41 -4.36 -27.47
C ASP A 256 -2.48 -3.13 -27.55
N MET A 257 -3.03 -1.93 -27.41
CA MET A 257 -2.25 -0.68 -27.53
C MET A 257 -1.69 -0.22 -26.19
N ASN A 258 -0.46 0.29 -26.22
CA ASN A 258 0.11 0.99 -25.07
C ASN A 258 -0.49 2.41 -24.92
N ALA A 259 -0.22 3.06 -23.77
CA ALA A 259 -0.79 4.37 -23.47
C ALA A 259 -0.49 5.46 -24.51
N GLN A 260 0.72 5.46 -25.09
CA GLN A 260 1.10 6.47 -26.10
C GLN A 260 0.37 6.28 -27.43
N GLN A 261 0.14 5.02 -27.82
CA GLN A 261 -0.68 4.68 -28.98
C GLN A 261 -2.14 5.07 -28.75
N LEU A 262 -2.69 4.74 -27.54
CA LEU A 262 -4.04 5.15 -27.15
C LEU A 262 -4.22 6.66 -27.22
N MET A 263 -3.27 7.45 -26.72
CA MET A 263 -3.33 8.91 -26.82
C MET A 263 -3.37 9.41 -28.27
N ALA A 264 -2.61 8.78 -29.18
CA ALA A 264 -2.65 9.14 -30.59
C ALA A 264 -4.03 8.83 -31.23
N VAL A 265 -4.65 7.70 -30.85
CA VAL A 265 -6.02 7.35 -31.27
C VAL A 265 -7.03 8.36 -30.71
N PHE A 266 -6.94 8.71 -29.44
CA PHE A 266 -7.83 9.67 -28.79
C PHE A 266 -7.72 11.07 -29.44
N ASP A 267 -6.51 11.55 -29.74
CA ASP A 267 -6.30 12.80 -30.43
C ASP A 267 -6.95 12.79 -31.83
N ALA A 268 -6.81 11.68 -32.57
CA ALA A 268 -7.43 11.51 -33.88
C ALA A 268 -8.95 11.45 -33.79
N THR A 269 -9.50 10.74 -32.81
CA THR A 269 -10.95 10.62 -32.62
C THR A 269 -11.55 11.95 -32.15
N ALA A 270 -10.88 12.71 -31.30
CA ALA A 270 -11.32 14.06 -30.91
C ALA A 270 -11.38 15.02 -32.10
N ALA A 271 -10.45 14.88 -33.03
CA ALA A 271 -10.44 15.67 -34.27
C ALA A 271 -11.55 15.26 -35.26
N GLU A 272 -12.14 14.07 -35.11
CA GLU A 272 -13.22 13.55 -35.96
C GLU A 272 -14.41 14.51 -36.03
N PHE A 273 -14.72 15.23 -34.96
CA PHE A 273 -15.80 16.19 -34.92
C PHE A 273 -15.60 17.42 -35.82
N SER A 274 -14.39 17.63 -36.33
CA SER A 274 -14.01 18.77 -37.13
C SER A 274 -13.76 18.45 -38.61
N ASP A 275 -13.40 17.22 -38.98
CA ASP A 275 -13.00 16.84 -40.33
C ASP A 275 -13.26 15.35 -40.63
N ALA A 276 -13.89 15.04 -41.77
CA ALA A 276 -14.20 13.68 -42.21
C ALA A 276 -12.92 12.86 -42.52
N THR A 277 -11.81 13.51 -42.88
CA THR A 277 -10.53 12.84 -43.08
C THR A 277 -9.96 12.35 -41.76
N MET A 278 -10.08 13.15 -40.71
CA MET A 278 -9.64 12.78 -39.36
C MET A 278 -10.43 11.60 -38.79
N ALA A 279 -11.74 11.53 -39.08
CA ALA A 279 -12.57 10.38 -38.73
C ALA A 279 -12.04 9.07 -39.34
N LYS A 280 -11.62 9.11 -40.61
CA LYS A 280 -11.04 7.95 -41.28
C LYS A 280 -9.66 7.60 -40.74
N VAL A 281 -8.86 8.60 -40.37
CA VAL A 281 -7.53 8.37 -39.76
C VAL A 281 -7.68 7.71 -38.40
N SER A 282 -8.63 8.16 -37.55
CA SER A 282 -8.87 7.49 -36.27
C SER A 282 -9.20 6.02 -36.45
N THR A 283 -10.03 5.68 -37.46
CA THR A 283 -10.38 4.30 -37.79
C THR A 283 -9.13 3.48 -38.21
N ILE A 284 -8.25 4.05 -39.05
CA ILE A 284 -6.99 3.40 -39.43
C ILE A 284 -6.15 3.11 -38.17
N LEU A 285 -5.95 4.09 -37.30
CA LEU A 285 -5.10 3.96 -36.13
C LEU A 285 -5.65 2.92 -35.16
N MET A 286 -6.98 2.91 -34.90
CA MET A 286 -7.63 1.93 -34.02
C MET A 286 -7.42 0.48 -34.45
N HIS A 287 -7.32 0.22 -35.76
CA HIS A 287 -7.17 -1.13 -36.31
C HIS A 287 -5.72 -1.49 -36.68
N THR A 288 -4.75 -0.70 -36.28
CA THR A 288 -3.35 -0.93 -36.65
C THR A 288 -2.40 -0.86 -35.42
N PRO A 289 -2.51 -1.78 -34.44
CA PRO A 289 -1.69 -1.77 -33.23
C PRO A 289 -0.19 -2.03 -33.52
N ALA A 290 0.17 -2.47 -34.71
CA ALA A 290 1.55 -2.67 -35.12
C ALA A 290 2.31 -1.36 -35.40
N LEU A 291 1.61 -0.24 -35.60
CA LEU A 291 2.24 1.08 -35.72
C LEU A 291 2.75 1.57 -34.37
N THR A 292 3.95 2.15 -34.35
CA THR A 292 4.44 2.85 -33.16
C THR A 292 3.63 4.14 -32.92
N SER A 293 3.62 4.64 -31.69
CA SER A 293 2.96 5.91 -31.35
C SER A 293 3.50 7.08 -32.18
N GLN A 294 4.78 7.07 -32.56
CA GLN A 294 5.40 8.09 -33.42
C GLN A 294 4.86 8.00 -34.84
N GLN A 295 4.72 6.80 -35.40
CA GLN A 295 4.15 6.57 -36.73
C GLN A 295 2.66 6.97 -36.75
N MET A 296 1.90 6.67 -35.70
CA MET A 296 0.53 7.11 -35.56
C MET A 296 0.40 8.64 -35.55
N ARG A 297 1.24 9.32 -34.77
CA ARG A 297 1.26 10.80 -34.72
C ARG A 297 1.71 11.42 -36.06
N TYR A 298 2.60 10.77 -36.77
CA TYR A 298 3.00 11.20 -38.10
C TYR A 298 1.81 11.14 -39.08
N LEU A 299 1.08 10.02 -39.15
CA LEU A 299 -0.13 9.91 -40.00
C LEU A 299 -1.20 10.93 -39.60
N LEU A 300 -1.36 11.19 -38.30
CA LEU A 300 -2.28 12.22 -37.81
C LEU A 300 -1.87 13.62 -38.26
N ALA A 301 -0.59 13.96 -38.21
CA ALA A 301 -0.07 15.24 -38.67
C ALA A 301 -0.28 15.42 -40.18
N GLU A 302 0.06 14.41 -40.99
CA GLU A 302 -0.19 14.43 -42.42
C GLU A 302 -1.67 14.62 -42.80
N ALA A 303 -2.56 13.98 -42.01
CA ALA A 303 -4.01 14.18 -42.18
C ALA A 303 -4.43 15.61 -41.90
N ARG A 304 -3.88 16.23 -40.85
CA ARG A 304 -4.12 17.64 -40.49
C ARG A 304 -3.61 18.61 -41.54
N ASP A 305 -2.50 18.25 -42.20
CA ASP A 305 -1.92 19.03 -43.29
C ASP A 305 -2.67 18.86 -44.63
N GLY A 306 -3.74 18.06 -44.64
CA GLY A 306 -4.64 17.91 -45.78
C GLY A 306 -4.26 16.78 -46.75
N THR A 307 -3.38 15.85 -46.34
CA THR A 307 -3.04 14.67 -47.14
C THR A 307 -4.30 13.82 -47.39
N PRO A 308 -4.63 13.49 -48.65
CA PRO A 308 -5.81 12.71 -48.99
C PRO A 308 -5.78 11.32 -48.38
N PHE A 309 -6.96 10.79 -47.97
CA PHE A 309 -7.09 9.50 -47.31
C PHE A 309 -6.41 8.31 -48.06
N PRO A 310 -6.52 8.16 -49.40
CA PRO A 310 -5.81 7.09 -50.10
C PRO A 310 -4.28 7.17 -49.97
N ALA A 311 -3.73 8.39 -49.90
CA ALA A 311 -2.32 8.59 -49.66
C ALA A 311 -1.91 8.19 -48.22
N LEU A 312 -2.73 8.51 -47.24
CA LEU A 312 -2.51 8.10 -45.84
C LEU A 312 -2.56 6.57 -45.69
N GLU A 313 -3.46 5.87 -46.39
CA GLU A 313 -3.47 4.39 -46.39
C GLU A 313 -2.17 3.83 -47.01
N SER A 314 -1.69 4.38 -48.13
CA SER A 314 -0.42 3.97 -48.72
C SER A 314 0.77 4.24 -47.81
N MET A 315 0.77 5.37 -47.11
CA MET A 315 1.79 5.70 -46.09
C MET A 315 1.76 4.71 -44.92
N LYS A 316 0.59 4.34 -44.44
CA LYS A 316 0.42 3.31 -43.40
C LYS A 316 1.03 1.97 -43.83
N GLU A 317 0.71 1.50 -45.05
CA GLU A 317 1.24 0.24 -45.56
C GLU A 317 2.77 0.30 -45.65
N HIS A 318 3.33 1.43 -46.09
CA HIS A 318 4.78 1.62 -46.15
C HIS A 318 5.45 1.58 -44.77
N LEU A 319 4.83 2.22 -43.77
CA LEU A 319 5.32 2.21 -42.38
C LEU A 319 5.28 0.82 -41.78
N LEU A 320 4.24 0.03 -42.06
CA LEU A 320 4.12 -1.35 -41.61
C LEU A 320 5.15 -2.26 -42.25
N ALA A 321 5.41 -2.10 -43.55
CA ALA A 321 6.44 -2.87 -44.27
C ALA A 321 7.86 -2.58 -43.76
N GLN A 322 8.12 -1.38 -43.21
CA GLN A 322 9.39 -1.05 -42.57
C GLN A 322 9.55 -1.65 -41.17
N ALA A 323 8.44 -1.93 -40.46
CA ALA A 323 8.49 -2.48 -39.14
C ALA A 323 8.75 -3.99 -39.08
N GLU A 324 8.48 -4.74 -40.14
CA GLU A 324 8.71 -6.18 -40.21
C GLU A 324 10.18 -6.62 -40.13
N PRO A 325 11.16 -5.96 -40.81
CA PRO A 325 12.55 -6.40 -40.77
C PRO A 325 13.25 -6.24 -39.43
N GLU A 326 12.81 -5.32 -38.59
CA GLU A 326 13.38 -5.11 -37.24
C GLU A 326 13.04 -6.25 -36.26
N LYS A 327 11.87 -6.85 -36.37
CA LYS A 327 11.47 -8.03 -35.57
C LYS A 327 12.21 -9.30 -35.96
N ALA A 328 12.57 -9.46 -37.24
CA ALA A 328 13.33 -10.62 -37.72
C ALA A 328 14.81 -10.59 -37.27
N GLN A 329 15.40 -9.41 -37.13
CA GLN A 329 16.79 -9.27 -36.65
C GLN A 329 16.96 -9.47 -35.16
N VAL A 330 15.94 -9.13 -34.34
CA VAL A 330 15.98 -9.32 -32.86
C VAL A 330 15.84 -10.79 -32.46
N THR A 331 15.19 -11.63 -33.29
CA THR A 331 15.06 -13.07 -33.04
C THR A 331 16.30 -13.89 -33.39
N GLU A 332 17.15 -13.44 -34.32
CA GLU A 332 18.39 -14.15 -34.65
C GLU A 332 19.59 -13.80 -33.76
N THR A 333 19.61 -12.63 -33.11
CA THR A 333 20.68 -12.22 -32.19
C THR A 333 20.44 -12.60 -30.74
N GLY A 334 19.24 -13.03 -30.37
CA GLY A 334 18.81 -13.35 -28.96
C GLY A 334 19.26 -14.69 -28.39
N VAL A 335 20.00 -15.54 -29.13
CA VAL A 335 20.37 -16.89 -28.67
C VAL A 335 21.86 -17.06 -28.32
N LYS A 336 22.69 -16.01 -28.34
CA LYS A 336 24.14 -16.13 -28.08
C LYS A 336 24.78 -15.18 -27.09
N SER A 337 24.10 -14.61 -26.14
CA SER A 337 24.78 -13.81 -25.09
C SER A 337 24.06 -13.74 -23.74
N GLU A 338 23.56 -14.85 -23.22
CA GLU A 338 23.14 -14.94 -21.79
C GLU A 338 23.99 -15.95 -21.04
N SER A 339 25.24 -15.64 -20.80
CA SER A 339 26.02 -16.27 -19.72
C SER A 339 27.37 -15.56 -19.46
N ARG A 340 27.38 -14.23 -19.30
CA ARG A 340 28.48 -13.49 -18.64
C ARG A 340 28.02 -12.05 -18.44
N ASP A 341 27.83 -11.67 -17.21
CA ASP A 341 27.85 -10.36 -16.58
C ASP A 341 26.68 -10.10 -15.62
N MET A 342 26.57 -10.95 -14.61
CA MET A 342 25.80 -10.66 -13.38
C MET A 342 26.71 -10.48 -12.17
N ALA A 343 27.90 -9.90 -12.32
CA ALA A 343 28.84 -9.64 -11.22
C ALA A 343 29.28 -8.18 -11.08
N SER A 344 28.93 -7.28 -12.02
CA SER A 344 29.47 -5.90 -12.01
C SER A 344 28.45 -4.80 -11.67
N GLY A 345 27.18 -5.11 -11.47
CA GLY A 345 26.12 -4.11 -11.23
C GLY A 345 25.83 -3.76 -9.75
N LYS A 346 26.50 -4.39 -8.77
CA LYS A 346 26.22 -4.17 -7.35
C LYS A 346 27.16 -3.18 -6.63
N GLU A 347 28.26 -2.79 -7.25
CA GLU A 347 29.21 -1.84 -6.61
C GLU A 347 28.97 -0.36 -6.98
N ALA A 348 28.28 -0.05 -8.06
CA ALA A 348 28.05 1.32 -8.50
C ALA A 348 26.85 2.04 -7.80
N LEU A 349 26.01 1.33 -7.06
CA LEU A 349 24.84 1.91 -6.37
C LEU A 349 25.08 2.23 -4.88
N ALA A 350 26.23 1.82 -4.33
CA ALA A 350 26.57 2.06 -2.93
C ALA A 350 27.33 3.37 -2.67
N GLU A 351 27.87 4.00 -3.70
CA GLU A 351 28.67 5.25 -3.56
C GLU A 351 27.87 6.55 -3.72
N GLN A 352 26.62 6.51 -4.16
CA GLN A 352 25.78 7.73 -4.33
C GLN A 352 24.83 8.05 -3.20
N THR A 353 24.73 7.23 -2.15
CA THR A 353 23.84 7.49 -1.00
C THR A 353 24.57 7.83 0.31
N GLY A 354 25.89 8.03 0.28
CA GLY A 354 26.73 8.20 1.47
C GLY A 354 27.09 9.64 1.87
N LEU A 355 26.60 10.68 1.23
CA LEU A 355 27.18 12.04 1.37
C LEU A 355 26.19 13.16 1.75
N ASP A 356 25.11 12.88 2.48
CA ASP A 356 24.23 14.00 2.92
C ASP A 356 23.67 13.89 4.34
N SER A 357 24.15 12.95 5.17
CA SER A 357 23.64 12.80 6.55
C SER A 357 24.54 13.42 7.63
N THR A 358 25.72 13.92 7.30
CA THR A 358 26.71 14.39 8.31
C THR A 358 26.73 15.90 8.51
N GLN A 359 26.04 16.68 7.70
CA GLN A 359 26.04 18.16 7.84
C GLN A 359 24.86 18.74 8.63
N LYS A 360 23.85 17.97 9.01
CA LYS A 360 22.70 18.48 9.79
C LYS A 360 22.79 18.30 11.31
N ILE A 361 23.81 17.63 11.82
CA ILE A 361 23.98 17.39 13.27
C ILE A 361 24.81 18.47 13.98
N ASN A 362 25.56 19.28 13.25
CA ASN A 362 26.47 20.27 13.87
C ASN A 362 25.92 21.72 13.97
N GLN A 363 24.68 22.00 13.52
CA GLN A 363 24.10 23.36 13.65
C GLN A 363 23.17 23.55 14.85
N ASN A 364 22.87 22.53 15.65
CA ASN A 364 22.00 22.64 16.84
C ASN A 364 22.76 22.65 18.18
N LYS A 365 24.07 22.87 18.19
CA LYS A 365 24.87 22.92 19.43
C LYS A 365 25.44 24.29 19.79
N GLU A 366 25.08 25.35 19.07
CA GLU A 366 25.54 26.72 19.36
C GLU A 366 24.43 27.71 19.76
N MET A 367 23.27 27.22 20.18
CA MET A 367 22.22 28.09 20.78
C MET A 367 21.60 27.43 22.02
N GLU A 368 22.43 27.31 23.08
CA GLU A 368 22.02 27.33 24.49
C GLU A 368 23.05 28.07 25.30
#